data_efe8e8d490c51ca9e55c1a94e774fcfc
#
_entry.id   efe8e8d490c51ca9e55c1a94e774fcfc
#
_cell.length_a   1.000
_cell.length_b   1.000
_cell.length_c   1.000
_cell.angle_alpha   90.00
_cell.angle_beta   90.00
_cell.angle_gamma   90.00
#
_symmetry.space_group_name_H-M   'P 1'
#
loop_
_entity.id
_entity.type
_entity.pdbx_description
1 polymer ?
#
loop_
_entity_poly.entity_id
_entity_poly.type
_entity_poly.pdbx_seq_one_letter_code
_entity_poly.pdbx_strand_id
1 'polypeptide(L)'
;MAIEYLGLSEINGPLVVLEGVKNASYEEIVSFRMDDGTEKLGRIIEIYEDKAVIQVFEGTDNMSLGNTHTRLSGHPMEIGLSPEILGRTFNGIGQPIDGLGEITPEVSLNINGLPLNPVTREYPRNYINTGISAIDGLTTLIRGQKLPIFSGNGLPHDKLAAQIVQQASLGEDSDEDFAIVFAAMGVKYDVAEFFRRTFEESGAADHVVMFLNLANDPVVERLLTPKIALTAAEYLAFEKGMHILVILTDITSFCEAMREVSSSKGEIPSRKGYPGYLYSELATLYERAGIVKGKPGSVTQIPILTMPNDDITHPIPDLTGYITEGQIVLDRQLHGQAIYPPINVLPSLSRLMKDGIGEGYTRADHQDVANQLFSCYAKVGDARALASVIGEDELSPLDKRYLVFGKAFESEFVGQSETENRSITETLDKGWELLGLLPKEELDRIDTKILDKYYHETVR
;
A
#
# COMPACT_ATOMS: atom_id res chain seq x y z
N MET A 1 17.06 12.02 -36.87
CA MET A 1 17.68 10.70 -37.21
C MET A 1 18.10 10.10 -35.89
N ALA A 2 17.52 8.96 -35.51
CA ALA A 2 17.94 8.27 -34.29
C ALA A 2 19.36 7.73 -34.52
N ILE A 3 20.27 8.03 -33.60
CA ILE A 3 21.64 7.52 -33.63
C ILE A 3 21.58 6.10 -33.03
N GLU A 4 22.12 5.13 -33.78
CA GLU A 4 22.29 3.76 -33.32
C GLU A 4 23.76 3.52 -32.96
N TYR A 5 24.02 3.00 -31.79
CA TYR A 5 25.36 2.66 -31.29
C TYR A 5 25.55 1.16 -31.38
N LEU A 6 26.70 0.70 -31.80
CA LEU A 6 27.05 -0.72 -31.86
C LEU A 6 28.08 -1.04 -30.79
N GLY A 7 27.75 -2.06 -30.01
CA GLY A 7 28.60 -2.54 -28.91
C GLY A 7 28.42 -1.77 -27.61
N LEU A 8 28.88 -2.38 -26.54
CA LEU A 8 28.91 -1.89 -25.18
C LEU A 8 30.34 -1.91 -24.66
N SER A 9 30.72 -0.98 -23.82
CA SER A 9 32.06 -0.98 -23.21
C SER A 9 32.15 -1.86 -21.97
N GLU A 10 31.05 -2.00 -21.23
CA GLU A 10 31.02 -2.79 -20.00
C GLU A 10 29.63 -3.33 -19.73
N ILE A 11 29.56 -4.53 -19.09
CA ILE A 11 28.33 -5.12 -18.53
C ILE A 11 28.62 -5.51 -17.08
N ASN A 12 27.84 -5.00 -16.13
CA ASN A 12 27.99 -5.25 -14.71
C ASN A 12 26.62 -5.42 -14.03
N GLY A 13 26.23 -6.68 -13.77
CA GLY A 13 24.89 -6.99 -13.28
C GLY A 13 23.81 -6.40 -14.20
N PRO A 14 22.84 -5.63 -13.68
CA PRO A 14 21.79 -5.03 -14.50
C PRO A 14 22.23 -3.75 -15.24
N LEU A 15 23.52 -3.40 -15.16
CA LEU A 15 24.06 -2.16 -15.70
C LEU A 15 24.93 -2.43 -16.93
N VAL A 16 24.83 -1.56 -17.92
CA VAL A 16 25.70 -1.52 -19.08
C VAL A 16 26.27 -0.12 -19.27
N VAL A 17 27.49 -0.04 -19.83
CA VAL A 17 28.12 1.23 -20.16
C VAL A 17 28.22 1.36 -21.67
N LEU A 18 27.75 2.49 -22.18
CA LEU A 18 27.85 2.88 -23.58
C LEU A 18 28.81 4.07 -23.68
N GLU A 19 29.80 4.00 -24.58
CA GLU A 19 30.78 5.07 -24.83
C GLU A 19 30.50 5.80 -26.16
N GLY A 20 31.04 7.01 -26.28
CA GLY A 20 30.84 7.83 -27.47
C GLY A 20 29.46 8.42 -27.63
N VAL A 21 28.69 8.50 -26.52
CA VAL A 21 27.31 8.94 -26.54
C VAL A 21 27.21 10.46 -26.72
N LYS A 22 26.35 10.87 -27.63
CA LYS A 22 26.09 12.30 -27.90
C LYS A 22 24.63 12.61 -27.59
N ASN A 23 24.38 13.71 -26.87
CA ASN A 23 23.06 14.23 -26.57
C ASN A 23 22.18 13.25 -25.72
N ALA A 24 22.80 12.46 -24.88
CA ALA A 24 22.08 11.64 -23.91
C ALA A 24 21.46 12.49 -22.80
N SER A 25 20.29 12.10 -22.32
CA SER A 25 19.60 12.75 -21.20
C SER A 25 19.43 11.79 -20.03
N TYR A 26 19.48 12.31 -18.82
CA TYR A 26 19.18 11.53 -17.61
C TYR A 26 17.74 11.01 -17.65
N GLU A 27 17.53 9.74 -17.21
CA GLU A 27 16.24 9.03 -17.26
C GLU A 27 15.72 8.72 -18.67
N GLU A 28 16.49 9.00 -19.71
CA GLU A 28 16.12 8.67 -21.08
C GLU A 28 16.04 7.16 -21.30
N ILE A 29 15.00 6.72 -22.01
CA ILE A 29 14.83 5.32 -22.36
C ILE A 29 15.76 4.94 -23.50
N VAL A 30 16.30 3.73 -23.39
CA VAL A 30 17.21 3.13 -24.35
C VAL A 30 16.66 1.76 -24.73
N SER A 31 16.61 1.48 -26.03
CA SER A 31 16.32 0.14 -26.54
C SER A 31 17.61 -0.56 -26.98
N PHE A 32 17.71 -1.82 -26.59
CA PHE A 32 18.78 -2.72 -27.00
C PHE A 32 18.21 -3.81 -27.91
N ARG A 33 18.86 -4.02 -29.06
CA ARG A 33 18.53 -5.14 -29.95
C ARG A 33 19.72 -6.07 -30.02
N MET A 34 19.51 -7.34 -29.71
CA MET A 34 20.49 -8.40 -29.77
C MET A 34 20.51 -9.06 -31.16
N ASP A 35 21.54 -9.88 -31.43
CA ASP A 35 21.73 -10.59 -32.70
C ASP A 35 20.58 -11.55 -33.02
N ASP A 36 19.94 -12.12 -32.02
CA ASP A 36 18.78 -13.01 -32.15
C ASP A 36 17.46 -12.29 -32.44
N GLY A 37 17.50 -10.95 -32.53
CA GLY A 37 16.35 -10.10 -32.75
C GLY A 37 15.56 -9.77 -31.48
N THR A 38 15.99 -10.26 -30.32
CA THR A 38 15.37 -9.90 -29.04
C THR A 38 15.62 -8.43 -28.75
N GLU A 39 14.61 -7.74 -28.23
CA GLU A 39 14.71 -6.35 -27.78
C GLU A 39 14.59 -6.28 -26.27
N LYS A 40 15.39 -5.41 -25.64
CA LYS A 40 15.33 -5.08 -24.21
C LYS A 40 15.28 -3.57 -24.05
N LEU A 41 14.70 -3.14 -22.94
CA LEU A 41 14.64 -1.74 -22.56
C LEU A 41 15.55 -1.43 -21.37
N GLY A 42 16.02 -0.20 -21.32
CA GLY A 42 16.77 0.32 -20.19
C GLY A 42 16.57 1.83 -20.07
N ARG A 43 17.15 2.41 -19.03
CA ARG A 43 17.20 3.86 -18.85
C ARG A 43 18.58 4.34 -18.49
N ILE A 44 18.91 5.55 -18.89
CA ILE A 44 20.15 6.20 -18.51
C ILE A 44 20.06 6.69 -17.09
N ILE A 45 20.98 6.22 -16.24
CA ILE A 45 21.02 6.56 -14.82
C ILE A 45 22.19 7.46 -14.44
N GLU A 46 23.23 7.50 -15.28
CA GLU A 46 24.40 8.37 -15.10
C GLU A 46 24.99 8.75 -16.45
N ILE A 47 25.55 9.93 -16.54
CA ILE A 47 26.23 10.44 -17.73
C ILE A 47 27.58 11.05 -17.30
N TYR A 48 28.66 10.59 -17.89
CA TYR A 48 30.01 11.10 -17.65
C TYR A 48 30.68 11.41 -18.99
N GLU A 49 30.94 12.67 -19.28
CA GLU A 49 31.56 13.11 -20.54
C GLU A 49 30.81 12.53 -21.75
N ASP A 50 31.37 11.51 -22.39
CA ASP A 50 30.80 10.79 -23.53
C ASP A 50 30.34 9.36 -23.19
N LYS A 51 30.20 9.04 -21.90
CA LYS A 51 29.74 7.72 -21.41
C LYS A 51 28.38 7.83 -20.75
N ALA A 52 27.52 6.88 -21.05
CA ALA A 52 26.25 6.69 -20.39
C ALA A 52 26.23 5.35 -19.66
N VAL A 53 25.86 5.37 -18.38
CA VAL A 53 25.53 4.15 -17.63
C VAL A 53 24.04 3.93 -17.74
N ILE A 54 23.67 2.75 -18.23
CA ILE A 54 22.28 2.41 -18.56
C ILE A 54 21.89 1.22 -17.70
N GLN A 55 20.76 1.33 -17.04
CA GLN A 55 20.12 0.27 -16.26
C GLN A 55 19.15 -0.48 -17.18
N VAL A 56 19.41 -1.77 -17.40
CA VAL A 56 18.57 -2.64 -18.25
C VAL A 56 17.43 -3.23 -17.41
N PHE A 57 16.19 -3.13 -17.88
CA PHE A 57 15.00 -3.52 -17.12
C PHE A 57 14.87 -5.04 -16.99
N GLU A 58 15.01 -5.76 -18.10
CA GLU A 58 14.84 -7.22 -18.16
C GLU A 58 16.14 -7.99 -17.89
N GLY A 59 17.16 -7.32 -17.32
CA GLY A 59 18.46 -7.92 -17.07
C GLY A 59 19.37 -8.01 -18.30
N THR A 60 20.65 -8.28 -18.08
CA THR A 60 21.69 -8.25 -19.12
C THR A 60 22.02 -9.62 -19.72
N ASP A 61 21.24 -10.65 -19.44
CA ASP A 61 21.43 -11.98 -20.00
C ASP A 61 21.38 -11.92 -21.55
N ASN A 62 22.26 -12.66 -22.20
CA ASN A 62 22.43 -12.71 -23.65
C ASN A 62 22.86 -11.38 -24.33
N MET A 63 23.22 -10.34 -23.56
CA MET A 63 23.81 -9.12 -24.13
C MET A 63 25.29 -9.35 -24.46
N SER A 64 25.72 -8.84 -25.63
CA SER A 64 27.10 -8.94 -26.11
C SER A 64 27.80 -7.59 -26.11
N LEU A 65 29.04 -7.53 -25.65
CA LEU A 65 29.85 -6.31 -25.73
C LEU A 65 30.06 -5.84 -27.18
N GLY A 66 30.13 -6.76 -28.14
CA GLY A 66 30.45 -6.41 -29.53
C GLY A 66 29.26 -6.13 -30.42
N ASN A 67 28.14 -6.82 -30.18
CA ASN A 67 27.04 -6.96 -31.16
C ASN A 67 25.71 -6.38 -30.67
N THR A 68 25.65 -5.83 -29.48
CA THR A 68 24.40 -5.18 -29.01
C THR A 68 24.20 -3.85 -29.70
N HIS A 69 23.06 -3.69 -30.38
CA HIS A 69 22.64 -2.43 -30.97
C HIS A 69 21.86 -1.59 -29.95
N THR A 70 22.30 -0.37 -29.74
CA THR A 70 21.72 0.53 -28.72
C THR A 70 21.14 1.78 -29.38
N ARG A 71 19.89 2.11 -29.05
CA ARG A 71 19.19 3.29 -29.56
C ARG A 71 18.58 4.10 -28.42
N LEU A 72 18.86 5.39 -28.39
CA LEU A 72 18.29 6.35 -27.44
C LEU A 72 16.93 6.86 -27.97
N SER A 73 15.92 6.95 -27.09
CA SER A 73 14.56 7.37 -27.44
C SER A 73 14.37 8.88 -27.48
N GLY A 74 15.16 9.64 -26.73
CA GLY A 74 15.01 11.08 -26.55
C GLY A 74 13.98 11.49 -25.49
N HIS A 75 13.37 10.54 -24.79
CA HIS A 75 12.38 10.80 -23.73
C HIS A 75 12.50 9.81 -22.58
N PRO A 76 12.05 10.16 -21.35
CA PRO A 76 11.98 9.23 -20.22
C PRO A 76 10.94 8.14 -20.46
N MET A 77 10.87 7.18 -19.54
CA MET A 77 9.86 6.11 -19.62
C MET A 77 8.44 6.66 -19.45
N GLU A 78 7.59 6.29 -20.38
CA GLU A 78 6.18 6.64 -20.41
C GLU A 78 5.31 5.39 -20.44
N ILE A 79 4.11 5.48 -19.91
CA ILE A 79 3.07 4.47 -20.04
C ILE A 79 1.89 5.04 -20.84
N GLY A 80 1.42 4.30 -21.83
CA GLY A 80 0.20 4.62 -22.58
C GLY A 80 -1.03 4.23 -21.75
N LEU A 81 -1.94 5.16 -21.56
CA LEU A 81 -3.13 4.99 -20.70
C LEU A 81 -4.40 5.40 -21.43
N SER A 82 -5.47 4.65 -21.13
CA SER A 82 -6.86 4.93 -21.49
C SER A 82 -7.78 4.35 -20.42
N PRO A 83 -9.09 4.65 -20.39
CA PRO A 83 -10.03 3.99 -19.47
C PRO A 83 -10.10 2.46 -19.63
N GLU A 84 -9.66 1.93 -20.78
CA GLU A 84 -9.61 0.49 -21.05
C GLU A 84 -8.65 -0.30 -20.15
N ILE A 85 -7.82 0.38 -19.34
CA ILE A 85 -6.95 -0.28 -18.35
C ILE A 85 -7.75 -0.89 -17.20
N LEU A 86 -8.98 -0.45 -16.94
CA LEU A 86 -9.86 -1.04 -15.92
C LEU A 86 -10.15 -2.50 -16.26
N GLY A 87 -10.06 -3.36 -15.28
CA GLY A 87 -10.24 -4.80 -15.46
C GLY A 87 -9.04 -5.53 -16.05
N ARG A 88 -7.92 -4.84 -16.34
CA ARG A 88 -6.77 -5.40 -17.03
C ARG A 88 -5.64 -5.77 -16.07
N THR A 89 -4.86 -6.77 -16.49
CA THR A 89 -3.66 -7.24 -15.78
C THR A 89 -2.40 -7.02 -16.62
N PHE A 90 -1.40 -6.37 -15.99
CA PHE A 90 -0.14 -6.00 -16.60
C PHE A 90 1.04 -6.63 -15.84
N ASN A 91 2.16 -6.79 -16.52
CA ASN A 91 3.44 -7.12 -15.89
C ASN A 91 4.07 -5.89 -15.17
N GLY A 92 5.25 -6.08 -14.58
CA GLY A 92 5.94 -5.03 -13.82
C GLY A 92 6.36 -3.79 -14.61
N ILE A 93 6.37 -3.86 -15.94
CA ILE A 93 6.69 -2.73 -16.84
C ILE A 93 5.47 -2.20 -17.60
N GLY A 94 4.26 -2.63 -17.23
CA GLY A 94 3.02 -2.12 -17.80
C GLY A 94 2.59 -2.74 -19.12
N GLN A 95 3.13 -3.90 -19.49
CA GLN A 95 2.68 -4.66 -20.66
C GLN A 95 1.51 -5.58 -20.28
N PRO A 96 0.43 -5.66 -21.08
CA PRO A 96 -0.69 -6.56 -20.81
C PRO A 96 -0.27 -8.03 -20.79
N ILE A 97 -0.73 -8.78 -19.79
CA ILE A 97 -0.47 -10.23 -19.65
C ILE A 97 -1.75 -11.07 -19.54
N ASP A 98 -2.90 -10.46 -19.69
CA ASP A 98 -4.23 -11.08 -19.58
C ASP A 98 -4.72 -11.74 -20.90
N GLY A 99 -3.97 -11.60 -21.98
CA GLY A 99 -4.32 -12.15 -23.30
C GLY A 99 -5.37 -11.35 -24.06
N LEU A 100 -5.78 -10.17 -23.56
CA LEU A 100 -6.80 -9.33 -24.20
C LEU A 100 -6.22 -8.36 -25.24
N GLY A 101 -4.92 -8.41 -25.50
CA GLY A 101 -4.23 -7.54 -26.46
C GLY A 101 -3.78 -6.21 -25.88
N GLU A 102 -3.14 -5.41 -26.73
CA GLU A 102 -2.60 -4.09 -26.36
C GLU A 102 -3.71 -3.07 -26.10
N ILE A 103 -3.41 -2.13 -25.21
CA ILE A 103 -4.28 -0.96 -24.96
C ILE A 103 -4.05 0.09 -26.02
N THR A 104 -5.11 0.71 -26.55
CA THR A 104 -4.98 1.89 -27.39
C THR A 104 -4.89 3.12 -26.50
N PRO A 105 -3.72 3.76 -26.37
CA PRO A 105 -3.57 4.85 -25.42
C PRO A 105 -4.26 6.13 -25.90
N GLU A 106 -4.98 6.81 -25.00
CA GLU A 106 -5.44 8.19 -25.21
C GLU A 106 -4.31 9.18 -24.88
N VAL A 107 -3.45 8.83 -23.93
CA VAL A 107 -2.34 9.66 -23.46
C VAL A 107 -1.15 8.79 -23.07
N SER A 108 0.06 9.32 -23.28
CA SER A 108 1.29 8.76 -22.73
C SER A 108 1.81 9.65 -21.62
N LEU A 109 2.03 9.09 -20.43
CA LEU A 109 2.45 9.81 -19.24
C LEU A 109 3.79 9.29 -18.73
N ASN A 110 4.65 10.20 -18.30
CA ASN A 110 5.91 9.87 -17.65
C ASN A 110 5.65 9.15 -16.32
N ILE A 111 6.25 7.97 -16.11
CA ILE A 111 6.04 7.16 -14.93
C ILE A 111 6.60 7.77 -13.63
N ASN A 112 7.56 8.68 -13.71
CA ASN A 112 8.08 9.35 -12.52
C ASN A 112 7.05 10.28 -11.89
N GLY A 113 6.02 10.67 -12.63
CA GLY A 113 4.97 11.55 -12.15
C GLY A 113 5.50 12.92 -11.72
N LEU A 114 4.64 13.70 -11.14
CA LEU A 114 5.02 14.95 -10.47
C LEU A 114 4.52 14.87 -9.02
N PRO A 115 5.36 15.18 -8.03
CA PRO A 115 4.89 15.31 -6.66
C PRO A 115 3.79 16.37 -6.62
N LEU A 116 2.69 16.04 -5.93
CA LEU A 116 1.58 16.98 -5.79
C LEU A 116 2.05 18.24 -5.08
N ASN A 117 1.87 19.39 -5.74
CA ASN A 117 2.20 20.67 -5.14
C ASN A 117 1.39 20.89 -3.86
N PRO A 118 2.02 21.14 -2.70
CA PRO A 118 1.30 21.34 -1.43
C PRO A 118 0.23 22.42 -1.48
N VAL A 119 0.42 23.48 -2.28
CA VAL A 119 -0.54 24.58 -2.43
C VAL A 119 -1.80 24.16 -3.18
N THR A 120 -1.71 23.16 -4.05
CA THR A 120 -2.83 22.63 -4.82
C THR A 120 -3.53 21.46 -4.13
N ARG A 121 -3.00 20.97 -3.02
CA ARG A 121 -3.63 19.91 -2.23
C ARG A 121 -4.89 20.43 -1.54
N GLU A 122 -5.91 19.59 -1.56
CA GLU A 122 -7.11 19.74 -0.72
C GLU A 122 -6.97 18.85 0.52
N TYR A 123 -7.50 19.33 1.66
CA TYR A 123 -7.40 18.58 2.91
C TYR A 123 -8.39 17.40 2.90
N PRO A 124 -7.94 16.16 3.14
CA PRO A 124 -8.78 14.97 3.12
C PRO A 124 -9.81 14.97 4.26
N ARG A 125 -11.08 14.61 3.94
CA ARG A 125 -12.17 14.59 4.93
C ARG A 125 -13.11 13.41 4.82
N ASN A 126 -13.26 12.81 3.64
CA ASN A 126 -14.19 11.70 3.45
C ASN A 126 -13.51 10.38 3.72
N TYR A 127 -14.21 9.44 4.35
CA TYR A 127 -13.66 8.11 4.61
C TYR A 127 -13.85 7.16 3.43
N ILE A 128 -13.05 6.08 3.42
CA ILE A 128 -13.23 4.90 2.59
C ILE A 128 -13.63 3.76 3.53
N ASN A 129 -14.75 3.11 3.25
CA ASN A 129 -15.17 1.92 3.98
C ASN A 129 -14.36 0.73 3.48
N THR A 130 -13.59 0.10 4.36
CA THR A 130 -12.83 -1.11 4.03
C THR A 130 -13.58 -2.39 4.36
N GLY A 131 -14.67 -2.29 5.12
CA GLY A 131 -15.44 -3.42 5.63
C GLY A 131 -14.80 -4.15 6.80
N ILE A 132 -13.67 -3.62 7.31
CA ILE A 132 -12.90 -4.20 8.42
C ILE A 132 -13.09 -3.33 9.67
N SER A 133 -13.77 -3.83 10.69
CA SER A 133 -14.12 -3.06 11.89
C SER A 133 -12.92 -2.43 12.59
N ALA A 134 -11.80 -3.15 12.70
CA ALA A 134 -10.60 -2.61 13.33
C ALA A 134 -10.00 -1.43 12.55
N ILE A 135 -10.17 -1.39 11.23
CA ILE A 135 -9.75 -0.27 10.37
C ILE A 135 -10.81 0.83 10.44
N ASP A 136 -12.02 0.55 10.01
CA ASP A 136 -13.07 1.56 9.83
C ASP A 136 -13.48 2.20 11.15
N GLY A 137 -13.50 1.44 12.24
CA GLY A 137 -13.88 1.92 13.57
C GLY A 137 -12.78 2.65 14.34
N LEU A 138 -11.52 2.26 14.20
CA LEU A 138 -10.43 2.72 15.09
C LEU A 138 -9.26 3.40 14.37
N THR A 139 -9.07 3.14 13.07
CA THR A 139 -8.00 3.69 12.25
C THR A 139 -8.52 4.06 10.86
N THR A 140 -9.68 4.70 10.81
CA THR A 140 -10.43 4.98 9.59
C THR A 140 -9.56 5.55 8.48
N LEU A 141 -9.66 4.93 7.30
CA LEU A 141 -8.98 5.36 6.09
C LEU A 141 -9.70 6.56 5.46
N ILE A 142 -8.97 7.63 5.21
CA ILE A 142 -9.50 8.86 4.64
C ILE A 142 -9.07 8.99 3.18
N ARG A 143 -9.97 9.45 2.30
CA ARG A 143 -9.66 9.66 0.87
C ARG A 143 -8.45 10.59 0.72
N GLY A 144 -7.50 10.20 -0.12
CA GLY A 144 -6.26 10.96 -0.33
C GLY A 144 -5.18 10.72 0.72
N GLN A 145 -5.42 9.86 1.70
CA GLN A 145 -4.47 9.46 2.73
C GLN A 145 -3.51 8.38 2.23
N LYS A 146 -2.35 8.31 2.85
CA LYS A 146 -1.42 7.17 2.78
C LYS A 146 -1.36 6.50 4.15
N LEU A 147 -1.98 5.33 4.25
CA LEU A 147 -2.10 4.55 5.49
C LEU A 147 -1.50 3.15 5.29
N PRO A 148 -0.24 2.94 5.68
CA PRO A 148 0.44 1.67 5.47
C PRO A 148 -0.03 0.57 6.42
N ILE A 149 0.09 -0.69 5.95
CA ILE A 149 -0.04 -1.88 6.78
C ILE A 149 1.36 -2.42 7.06
N PHE A 150 1.72 -2.45 8.33
CA PHE A 150 2.96 -3.04 8.83
C PHE A 150 2.69 -4.49 9.20
N SER A 151 3.16 -5.40 8.36
CA SER A 151 3.02 -6.84 8.55
C SER A 151 4.33 -7.48 9.00
N GLY A 152 4.28 -8.76 9.28
CA GLY A 152 5.42 -9.62 9.54
C GLY A 152 5.44 -10.80 8.58
N ASN A 153 6.60 -11.44 8.42
CA ASN A 153 6.73 -12.60 7.56
C ASN A 153 5.79 -13.73 8.00
N GLY A 154 4.97 -14.23 7.09
CA GLY A 154 3.99 -15.29 7.35
C GLY A 154 2.68 -14.83 8.02
N LEU A 155 2.49 -13.51 8.24
CA LEU A 155 1.19 -12.97 8.63
C LEU A 155 0.26 -12.83 7.41
N PRO A 156 -1.08 -12.85 7.59
CA PRO A 156 -2.04 -12.95 6.49
C PRO A 156 -2.34 -11.60 5.81
N HIS A 157 -1.31 -10.80 5.51
CA HIS A 157 -1.50 -9.49 4.87
C HIS A 157 -2.01 -9.60 3.43
N ASP A 158 -1.67 -10.67 2.70
CA ASP A 158 -2.21 -10.89 1.35
C ASP A 158 -3.73 -11.14 1.39
N LYS A 159 -4.21 -11.92 2.36
CA LYS A 159 -5.65 -12.15 2.54
C LYS A 159 -6.37 -10.86 2.94
N LEU A 160 -5.79 -10.07 3.84
CA LEU A 160 -6.34 -8.77 4.23
C LEU A 160 -6.38 -7.80 3.04
N ALA A 161 -5.32 -7.73 2.24
CA ALA A 161 -5.29 -6.92 1.03
C ALA A 161 -6.38 -7.34 0.04
N ALA A 162 -6.51 -8.64 -0.21
CA ALA A 162 -7.53 -9.19 -1.09
C ALA A 162 -8.95 -8.89 -0.58
N GLN A 163 -9.20 -9.02 0.71
CA GLN A 163 -10.49 -8.69 1.34
C GLN A 163 -10.82 -7.20 1.17
N ILE A 164 -9.87 -6.30 1.40
CA ILE A 164 -10.05 -4.86 1.19
C ILE A 164 -10.38 -4.57 -0.28
N VAL A 165 -9.67 -5.17 -1.24
CA VAL A 165 -9.97 -5.00 -2.68
C VAL A 165 -11.39 -5.42 -3.03
N GLN A 166 -11.85 -6.53 -2.48
CA GLN A 166 -13.19 -7.06 -2.78
C GLN A 166 -14.33 -6.21 -2.23
N GLN A 167 -14.14 -5.53 -1.09
CA GLN A 167 -15.24 -4.93 -0.35
C GLN A 167 -15.10 -3.42 -0.09
N ALA A 168 -13.95 -2.80 -0.44
CA ALA A 168 -13.78 -1.37 -0.25
C ALA A 168 -14.78 -0.56 -1.08
N SER A 169 -15.32 0.50 -0.48
CA SER A 169 -16.29 1.39 -1.10
C SER A 169 -16.20 2.81 -0.53
N LEU A 170 -16.86 3.76 -1.20
CA LEU A 170 -16.96 5.15 -0.74
C LEU A 170 -18.11 5.39 0.26
N GLY A 171 -18.72 4.31 0.77
CA GLY A 171 -19.92 4.33 1.61
C GLY A 171 -21.19 3.99 0.81
N GLU A 172 -22.26 3.65 1.53
CA GLU A 172 -23.50 3.11 0.94
C GLU A 172 -24.26 4.10 0.05
N ASP A 173 -24.09 5.41 0.27
CA ASP A 173 -24.85 6.48 -0.40
C ASP A 173 -24.02 7.24 -1.45
N SER A 174 -22.85 6.75 -1.86
CA SER A 174 -22.00 7.45 -2.83
C SER A 174 -22.22 6.96 -4.25
N ASP A 175 -22.62 7.87 -5.15
CA ASP A 175 -22.70 7.65 -6.60
C ASP A 175 -21.37 7.99 -7.32
N GLU A 176 -20.29 8.28 -6.59
CA GLU A 176 -18.99 8.65 -7.16
C GLU A 176 -18.26 7.42 -7.70
N ASP A 177 -17.55 7.58 -8.81
CA ASP A 177 -16.78 6.50 -9.45
C ASP A 177 -15.59 6.09 -8.58
N PHE A 178 -15.51 4.80 -8.27
CA PHE A 178 -14.46 4.21 -7.46
C PHE A 178 -13.78 3.04 -8.18
N ALA A 179 -12.46 2.98 -8.12
CA ALA A 179 -11.70 1.85 -8.63
C ALA A 179 -10.43 1.62 -7.81
N ILE A 180 -9.80 0.49 -8.04
CA ILE A 180 -8.60 0.06 -7.31
C ILE A 180 -7.45 -0.15 -8.30
N VAL A 181 -6.28 0.34 -7.96
CA VAL A 181 -5.03 -0.02 -8.61
C VAL A 181 -4.23 -0.88 -7.65
N PHE A 182 -4.01 -2.12 -8.03
CA PHE A 182 -3.28 -3.11 -7.24
C PHE A 182 -1.92 -3.37 -7.88
N ALA A 183 -0.84 -3.21 -7.12
CA ALA A 183 0.50 -3.52 -7.58
C ALA A 183 1.21 -4.48 -6.63
N ALA A 184 1.61 -5.64 -7.15
CA ALA A 184 2.39 -6.63 -6.43
C ALA A 184 3.85 -6.62 -6.91
N MET A 185 4.78 -6.46 -5.96
CA MET A 185 6.21 -6.31 -6.21
C MET A 185 7.00 -7.45 -5.56
N GLY A 186 7.62 -8.29 -6.39
CA GLY A 186 8.44 -9.40 -5.92
C GLY A 186 7.67 -10.51 -5.24
N VAL A 187 6.40 -10.70 -5.60
CA VAL A 187 5.56 -11.75 -5.04
C VAL A 187 5.82 -13.11 -5.69
N LYS A 188 5.56 -14.17 -4.95
CA LYS A 188 5.62 -15.52 -5.51
C LYS A 188 4.47 -15.75 -6.49
N TYR A 189 4.66 -16.70 -7.40
CA TYR A 189 3.65 -17.03 -8.41
C TYR A 189 2.31 -17.46 -7.79
N ASP A 190 2.34 -18.25 -6.73
CA ASP A 190 1.13 -18.70 -6.02
C ASP A 190 0.38 -17.55 -5.36
N VAL A 191 1.08 -16.54 -4.86
CA VAL A 191 0.48 -15.31 -4.31
C VAL A 191 -0.14 -14.46 -5.42
N ALA A 192 0.55 -14.27 -6.54
CA ALA A 192 0.00 -13.54 -7.69
C ALA A 192 -1.27 -14.23 -8.24
N GLU A 193 -1.24 -15.55 -8.36
CA GLU A 193 -2.38 -16.34 -8.80
C GLU A 193 -3.54 -16.30 -7.78
N PHE A 194 -3.24 -16.29 -6.48
CA PHE A 194 -4.25 -16.08 -5.43
C PHE A 194 -4.99 -14.76 -5.62
N PHE A 195 -4.28 -13.64 -5.82
CA PHE A 195 -4.93 -12.35 -6.06
C PHE A 195 -5.77 -12.35 -7.33
N ARG A 196 -5.22 -12.83 -8.45
CA ARG A 196 -5.92 -12.88 -9.73
C ARG A 196 -7.24 -13.64 -9.62
N ARG A 197 -7.19 -14.86 -9.08
CA ARG A 197 -8.39 -15.72 -8.92
C ARG A 197 -9.40 -15.10 -7.95
N THR A 198 -8.93 -14.56 -6.84
CA THR A 198 -9.79 -13.95 -5.83
C THR A 198 -10.57 -12.75 -6.39
N PHE A 199 -9.94 -11.93 -7.22
CA PHE A 199 -10.62 -10.78 -7.83
C PHE A 199 -11.57 -11.20 -8.95
N GLU A 200 -11.22 -12.20 -9.75
CA GLU A 200 -12.11 -12.78 -10.77
C GLU A 200 -13.35 -13.43 -10.14
N GLU A 201 -13.16 -14.27 -9.13
CA GLU A 201 -14.25 -15.02 -8.47
C GLU A 201 -15.21 -14.12 -7.69
N SER A 202 -14.72 -13.01 -7.13
CA SER A 202 -15.55 -12.03 -6.40
C SER A 202 -16.30 -11.05 -7.30
N GLY A 203 -15.97 -10.98 -8.58
CA GLY A 203 -16.50 -9.96 -9.50
C GLY A 203 -15.88 -8.58 -9.32
N ALA A 204 -14.85 -8.43 -8.48
CA ALA A 204 -14.14 -7.17 -8.31
C ALA A 204 -13.22 -6.82 -9.49
N ALA A 205 -12.88 -7.81 -10.33
CA ALA A 205 -11.90 -7.66 -11.40
C ALA A 205 -12.19 -6.47 -12.32
N ASP A 206 -13.45 -6.20 -12.67
CA ASP A 206 -13.83 -5.12 -13.61
C ASP A 206 -13.46 -3.71 -13.11
N HIS A 207 -13.26 -3.54 -11.81
CA HIS A 207 -12.90 -2.27 -11.17
C HIS A 207 -11.46 -2.23 -10.65
N VAL A 208 -10.65 -3.27 -10.99
CA VAL A 208 -9.27 -3.38 -10.54
C VAL A 208 -8.31 -3.31 -11.74
N VAL A 209 -7.31 -2.45 -11.64
CA VAL A 209 -6.15 -2.48 -12.54
C VAL A 209 -5.01 -3.17 -11.79
N MET A 210 -4.47 -4.26 -12.33
CA MET A 210 -3.48 -5.08 -11.65
C MET A 210 -2.12 -5.00 -12.35
N PHE A 211 -1.06 -4.71 -11.58
CA PHE A 211 0.33 -4.77 -12.02
C PHE A 211 1.08 -5.83 -11.22
N LEU A 212 1.67 -6.80 -11.90
CA LEU A 212 2.31 -7.94 -11.27
C LEU A 212 3.80 -8.01 -11.63
N ASN A 213 4.67 -7.90 -10.64
CA ASN A 213 6.07 -8.26 -10.71
C ASN A 213 6.31 -9.47 -9.81
N LEU A 214 6.76 -10.57 -10.40
CA LEU A 214 7.01 -11.82 -9.68
C LEU A 214 8.39 -11.83 -9.03
N ALA A 215 8.60 -12.74 -8.10
CA ALA A 215 9.87 -12.88 -7.38
C ALA A 215 11.05 -13.25 -8.29
N ASN A 216 10.77 -13.95 -9.39
CA ASN A 216 11.75 -14.35 -10.41
C ASN A 216 11.88 -13.36 -11.57
N ASP A 217 11.07 -12.30 -11.61
CA ASP A 217 11.21 -11.24 -12.60
C ASP A 217 12.43 -10.35 -12.28
N PRO A 218 12.98 -9.66 -13.28
CA PRO A 218 14.14 -8.80 -13.10
C PRO A 218 13.94 -7.76 -11.99
N VAL A 219 14.99 -7.56 -11.19
CA VAL A 219 14.95 -6.66 -10.02
C VAL A 219 14.64 -5.21 -10.39
N VAL A 220 15.05 -4.79 -11.58
CA VAL A 220 14.81 -3.40 -12.06
C VAL A 220 13.34 -3.16 -12.37
N GLU A 221 12.64 -4.14 -12.93
CA GLU A 221 11.20 -4.04 -13.16
C GLU A 221 10.44 -3.77 -11.85
N ARG A 222 10.90 -4.39 -10.73
CA ARG A 222 10.32 -4.18 -9.41
C ARG A 222 10.39 -2.73 -8.94
N LEU A 223 11.42 -1.98 -9.36
CA LEU A 223 11.56 -0.56 -9.07
C LEU A 223 10.61 0.32 -9.91
N LEU A 224 10.20 -0.17 -11.08
CA LEU A 224 9.30 0.55 -12.00
C LEU A 224 7.83 0.30 -11.68
N THR A 225 7.49 -0.90 -11.25
CA THR A 225 6.11 -1.36 -11.01
C THR A 225 5.27 -0.37 -10.18
N PRO A 226 5.71 0.12 -9.00
CA PRO A 226 4.89 1.04 -8.22
C PRO A 226 4.78 2.43 -8.89
N LYS A 227 5.79 2.85 -9.64
CA LYS A 227 5.74 4.13 -10.39
C LYS A 227 4.70 4.07 -11.51
N ILE A 228 4.67 2.97 -12.24
CA ILE A 228 3.70 2.71 -13.31
C ILE A 228 2.28 2.62 -12.74
N ALA A 229 2.09 1.87 -11.66
CA ALA A 229 0.79 1.73 -10.99
C ALA A 229 0.25 3.08 -10.49
N LEU A 230 1.10 3.90 -9.88
CA LEU A 230 0.72 5.23 -9.42
C LEU A 230 0.41 6.19 -10.57
N THR A 231 1.11 6.08 -11.72
CA THR A 231 0.81 6.88 -12.91
C THR A 231 -0.56 6.51 -13.49
N ALA A 232 -0.90 5.23 -13.52
CA ALA A 232 -2.23 4.76 -13.91
C ALA A 232 -3.31 5.28 -12.93
N ALA A 233 -3.04 5.24 -11.63
CA ALA A 233 -3.95 5.76 -10.60
C ALA A 233 -4.17 7.28 -10.74
N GLU A 234 -3.12 8.05 -10.95
CA GLU A 234 -3.20 9.50 -11.17
C GLU A 234 -4.01 9.86 -12.42
N TYR A 235 -3.83 9.10 -13.50
CA TYR A 235 -4.61 9.29 -14.73
C TYR A 235 -6.11 9.07 -14.47
N LEU A 236 -6.48 7.95 -13.86
CA LEU A 236 -7.88 7.66 -13.53
C LEU A 236 -8.47 8.67 -12.55
N ALA A 237 -7.68 9.10 -11.56
CA ALA A 237 -8.15 10.06 -10.56
C ALA A 237 -8.26 11.49 -11.12
N PHE A 238 -7.19 12.01 -11.73
CA PHE A 238 -7.11 13.43 -12.03
C PHE A 238 -7.54 13.81 -13.45
N GLU A 239 -7.57 12.85 -14.39
CA GLU A 239 -8.07 13.08 -15.74
C GLU A 239 -9.46 12.49 -15.97
N LYS A 240 -9.81 11.38 -15.29
CA LYS A 240 -11.13 10.74 -15.41
C LYS A 240 -12.06 11.03 -14.22
N GLY A 241 -11.55 11.62 -13.14
CA GLY A 241 -12.34 12.08 -12.00
C GLY A 241 -12.74 10.99 -11.01
N MET A 242 -12.10 9.83 -11.04
CA MET A 242 -12.41 8.68 -10.19
C MET A 242 -11.72 8.79 -8.82
N HIS A 243 -12.30 8.18 -7.80
CA HIS A 243 -11.61 7.94 -6.53
C HIS A 243 -10.86 6.62 -6.60
N ILE A 244 -9.54 6.67 -6.50
CA ILE A 244 -8.68 5.51 -6.68
C ILE A 244 -8.05 5.11 -5.35
N LEU A 245 -8.23 3.85 -4.96
CA LEU A 245 -7.49 3.21 -3.89
C LEU A 245 -6.32 2.43 -4.48
N VAL A 246 -5.10 2.80 -4.12
CA VAL A 246 -3.88 2.11 -4.57
C VAL A 246 -3.38 1.20 -3.46
N ILE A 247 -3.21 -0.08 -3.74
CA ILE A 247 -2.61 -1.06 -2.84
C ILE A 247 -1.26 -1.48 -3.43
N LEU A 248 -0.19 -1.24 -2.67
CA LEU A 248 1.19 -1.59 -3.05
C LEU A 248 1.73 -2.66 -2.11
N THR A 249 1.94 -3.88 -2.60
CA THR A 249 2.49 -5.01 -1.83
C THR A 249 3.62 -5.69 -2.62
N ASP A 250 4.79 -5.96 -2.11
CA ASP A 250 5.35 -5.64 -0.80
C ASP A 250 6.40 -4.53 -0.94
N ILE A 251 6.25 -3.47 -0.18
CA ILE A 251 7.20 -2.34 -0.19
C ILE A 251 8.59 -2.79 0.28
N THR A 252 8.67 -3.81 1.14
CA THR A 252 9.96 -4.37 1.55
C THR A 252 10.69 -4.98 0.35
N SER A 253 10.01 -5.69 -0.53
CA SER A 253 10.60 -6.23 -1.77
C SER A 253 11.10 -5.12 -2.69
N PHE A 254 10.37 -3.99 -2.79
CA PHE A 254 10.82 -2.81 -3.50
C PHE A 254 12.11 -2.22 -2.91
N CYS A 255 12.18 -2.09 -1.58
CA CYS A 255 13.38 -1.58 -0.90
C CYS A 255 14.57 -2.54 -1.04
N GLU A 256 14.34 -3.86 -1.01
CA GLU A 256 15.38 -4.86 -1.25
C GLU A 256 15.92 -4.79 -2.69
N ALA A 257 15.04 -4.60 -3.68
CA ALA A 257 15.46 -4.37 -5.07
C ALA A 257 16.34 -3.13 -5.19
N MET A 258 16.00 -2.06 -4.49
CA MET A 258 16.79 -0.84 -4.45
C MET A 258 18.18 -1.07 -3.82
N ARG A 259 18.24 -1.84 -2.73
CA ARG A 259 19.51 -2.23 -2.09
C ARG A 259 20.39 -3.03 -3.04
N GLU A 260 19.82 -4.00 -3.76
CA GLU A 260 20.53 -4.84 -4.71
C GLU A 260 21.12 -4.00 -5.86
N VAL A 261 20.32 -3.11 -6.45
CA VAL A 261 20.77 -2.23 -7.53
C VAL A 261 21.83 -1.23 -7.06
N SER A 262 21.66 -0.63 -5.88
CA SER A 262 22.65 0.26 -5.27
C SER A 262 24.00 -0.46 -5.01
N SER A 263 23.92 -1.69 -4.52
CA SER A 263 25.12 -2.54 -4.32
C SER A 263 25.82 -2.86 -5.64
N SER A 264 25.07 -3.14 -6.71
CA SER A 264 25.64 -3.41 -8.05
C SER A 264 26.35 -2.18 -8.65
N LYS A 265 25.90 -0.97 -8.29
CA LYS A 265 26.57 0.29 -8.67
C LYS A 265 27.83 0.58 -7.83
N GLY A 266 28.08 -0.16 -6.74
CA GLY A 266 29.18 0.12 -5.82
C GLY A 266 28.94 1.36 -4.96
N GLU A 267 27.68 1.80 -4.77
CA GLU A 267 27.33 2.93 -3.91
C GLU A 267 27.66 2.63 -2.45
N ILE A 268 28.05 3.66 -1.70
CA ILE A 268 28.34 3.51 -0.27
C ILE A 268 27.02 3.24 0.47
N PRO A 269 26.88 2.08 1.14
CA PRO A 269 25.66 1.75 1.84
C PRO A 269 25.44 2.62 3.08
N SER A 270 24.18 2.94 3.36
CA SER A 270 23.72 3.58 4.59
C SER A 270 23.26 2.53 5.61
N ARG A 271 22.32 2.88 6.49
CA ARG A 271 21.79 2.02 7.57
C ARG A 271 21.28 0.69 7.03
N LYS A 272 21.75 -0.43 7.58
CA LYS A 272 21.42 -1.82 7.21
C LYS A 272 21.64 -2.15 5.72
N GLY A 273 22.53 -1.45 5.05
CA GLY A 273 22.91 -1.73 3.66
C GLY A 273 22.00 -1.10 2.60
N TYR A 274 20.98 -0.34 2.99
CA TYR A 274 20.15 0.39 2.04
C TYR A 274 20.85 1.65 1.52
N PRO A 275 20.50 2.12 0.32
CA PRO A 275 21.07 3.36 -0.21
C PRO A 275 20.67 4.57 0.64
N GLY A 276 21.51 5.60 0.66
CA GLY A 276 21.26 6.83 1.41
C GLY A 276 20.01 7.59 0.99
N TYR A 277 19.53 7.36 -0.25
CA TYR A 277 18.32 7.96 -0.82
C TYR A 277 17.04 7.14 -0.62
N LEU A 278 17.05 6.10 0.22
CA LEU A 278 15.85 5.26 0.48
C LEU A 278 14.65 6.11 0.91
N TYR A 279 14.85 7.09 1.79
CA TYR A 279 13.79 8.01 2.22
C TYR A 279 13.18 8.78 1.05
N SER A 280 14.01 9.36 0.20
CA SER A 280 13.56 10.15 -0.95
C SER A 280 12.77 9.31 -1.96
N GLU A 281 13.21 8.09 -2.23
CA GLU A 281 12.50 7.17 -3.14
C GLU A 281 11.12 6.76 -2.57
N LEU A 282 11.05 6.40 -1.29
CA LEU A 282 9.77 6.12 -0.64
C LEU A 282 8.85 7.35 -0.62
N ALA A 283 9.40 8.54 -0.33
CA ALA A 283 8.64 9.78 -0.36
C ALA A 283 8.11 10.09 -1.76
N THR A 284 8.89 9.83 -2.81
CA THR A 284 8.48 10.01 -4.20
C THR A 284 7.25 9.15 -4.55
N LEU A 285 7.13 7.94 -4.01
CA LEU A 285 5.96 7.10 -4.19
C LEU A 285 4.78 7.59 -3.34
N TYR A 286 4.98 7.77 -2.04
CA TYR A 286 3.90 8.05 -1.11
C TYR A 286 3.29 9.45 -1.30
N GLU A 287 4.11 10.46 -1.65
CA GLU A 287 3.63 11.84 -1.89
C GLU A 287 2.80 12.01 -3.17
N ARG A 288 2.60 10.95 -3.94
CA ARG A 288 1.66 10.92 -5.07
C ARG A 288 0.21 10.72 -4.62
N ALA A 289 -0.04 10.33 -3.37
CA ALA A 289 -1.38 10.28 -2.79
C ALA A 289 -1.89 11.68 -2.46
N GLY A 290 -3.19 11.90 -2.64
CA GLY A 290 -3.83 13.15 -2.25
C GLY A 290 -5.06 13.50 -3.05
N ILE A 291 -5.62 14.65 -2.72
CA ILE A 291 -6.73 15.31 -3.44
C ILE A 291 -6.17 16.63 -3.99
N VAL A 292 -6.49 16.94 -5.25
CA VAL A 292 -6.02 18.14 -5.94
C VAL A 292 -7.20 19.09 -6.13
N LYS A 293 -7.04 20.35 -5.73
CA LYS A 293 -8.06 21.40 -5.90
C LYS A 293 -8.49 21.50 -7.37
N GLY A 294 -9.80 21.47 -7.58
CA GLY A 294 -10.40 21.58 -8.91
C GLY A 294 -10.35 20.29 -9.73
N LYS A 295 -9.85 19.18 -9.17
CA LYS A 295 -9.98 17.84 -9.74
C LYS A 295 -10.97 17.03 -8.89
N PRO A 296 -11.95 16.35 -9.48
CA PRO A 296 -12.99 15.64 -8.70
C PRO A 296 -12.48 14.35 -8.04
N GLY A 297 -11.45 13.71 -8.59
CA GLY A 297 -10.92 12.43 -8.11
C GLY A 297 -9.88 12.55 -6.99
N SER A 298 -9.49 11.40 -6.44
CA SER A 298 -8.48 11.29 -5.40
C SER A 298 -7.61 10.05 -5.58
N VAL A 299 -6.39 10.10 -5.07
CA VAL A 299 -5.49 8.95 -4.94
C VAL A 299 -5.25 8.67 -3.47
N THR A 300 -5.72 7.52 -2.99
CA THR A 300 -5.49 7.02 -1.64
C THR A 300 -4.56 5.83 -1.70
N GLN A 301 -3.62 5.69 -0.76
CA GLN A 301 -2.65 4.59 -0.78
C GLN A 301 -2.72 3.75 0.50
N ILE A 302 -2.70 2.42 0.32
CA ILE A 302 -2.40 1.43 1.35
C ILE A 302 -1.09 0.72 0.94
N PRO A 303 0.08 1.26 1.31
CA PRO A 303 1.32 0.52 1.16
C PRO A 303 1.37 -0.62 2.18
N ILE A 304 1.70 -1.83 1.75
CA ILE A 304 1.89 -2.99 2.64
C ILE A 304 3.38 -3.31 2.66
N LEU A 305 3.94 -3.41 3.85
CA LEU A 305 5.33 -3.78 4.05
C LEU A 305 5.46 -4.94 5.06
N THR A 306 6.48 -5.75 4.86
CA THR A 306 6.86 -6.84 5.77
C THR A 306 8.05 -6.39 6.61
N MET A 307 7.86 -6.32 7.93
CA MET A 307 8.92 -5.93 8.87
C MET A 307 9.90 -7.10 9.05
N PRO A 308 11.19 -6.95 8.70
CA PRO A 308 12.17 -7.97 8.99
C PRO A 308 12.28 -8.23 10.50
N ASN A 309 12.11 -9.50 10.91
CA ASN A 309 12.09 -9.94 12.33
C ASN A 309 10.99 -9.27 13.19
N ASP A 310 9.89 -8.83 12.59
CA ASP A 310 8.82 -8.05 13.25
C ASP A 310 9.34 -6.76 13.92
N ASP A 311 10.47 -6.22 13.45
CA ASP A 311 11.14 -5.05 14.01
C ASP A 311 10.60 -3.75 13.40
N ILE A 312 9.72 -3.06 14.12
CA ILE A 312 9.16 -1.78 13.69
C ILE A 312 10.21 -0.66 13.61
N THR A 313 11.37 -0.84 14.24
CA THR A 313 12.48 0.13 14.19
C THR A 313 13.42 -0.09 13.00
N HIS A 314 13.13 -1.11 12.17
CA HIS A 314 13.85 -1.33 10.92
C HIS A 314 13.69 -0.13 9.97
N PRO A 315 14.71 0.23 9.15
CA PRO A 315 14.65 1.40 8.26
C PRO A 315 13.38 1.51 7.41
N ILE A 316 12.84 0.41 6.91
CA ILE A 316 11.67 0.43 6.02
C ILE A 316 10.41 0.89 6.75
N PRO A 317 9.94 0.25 7.85
CA PRO A 317 8.79 0.75 8.60
C PRO A 317 9.05 2.11 9.26
N ASP A 318 10.27 2.35 9.78
CA ASP A 318 10.64 3.60 10.42
C ASP A 318 10.48 4.79 9.45
N LEU A 319 11.10 4.72 8.27
CA LEU A 319 10.99 5.77 7.25
C LEU A 319 9.57 5.90 6.70
N THR A 320 8.87 4.79 6.47
CA THR A 320 7.47 4.81 6.03
C THR A 320 6.58 5.53 7.05
N GLY A 321 6.76 5.28 8.34
CA GLY A 321 6.01 5.94 9.42
C GLY A 321 6.24 7.45 9.48
N TYR A 322 7.42 7.95 9.09
CA TYR A 322 7.68 9.40 8.99
C TYR A 322 6.97 10.07 7.82
N ILE A 323 6.83 9.37 6.69
CA ILE A 323 6.26 9.95 5.46
C ILE A 323 4.73 9.89 5.47
N THR A 324 4.15 8.87 6.09
CA THR A 324 2.73 8.55 6.02
C THR A 324 1.91 9.14 7.18
N GLU A 325 0.58 9.13 7.08
CA GLU A 325 -0.32 9.70 8.09
C GLU A 325 -0.85 8.66 9.10
N GLY A 326 -0.03 7.70 9.45
CA GLY A 326 -0.36 6.66 10.43
C GLY A 326 0.14 5.30 10.02
N GLN A 327 -0.32 4.24 10.66
CA GLN A 327 -0.05 2.85 10.32
C GLN A 327 -1.10 1.91 10.92
N ILE A 328 -1.28 0.76 10.27
CA ILE A 328 -2.02 -0.40 10.77
C ILE A 328 -0.98 -1.49 11.03
N VAL A 329 -0.95 -2.06 12.23
CA VAL A 329 0.07 -3.04 12.62
C VAL A 329 -0.57 -4.40 12.79
N LEU A 330 -0.07 -5.41 12.07
CA LEU A 330 -0.45 -6.81 12.26
C LEU A 330 0.40 -7.44 13.36
N ASP A 331 -0.23 -8.28 14.17
CA ASP A 331 0.35 -8.86 15.37
C ASP A 331 0.41 -10.39 15.30
N ARG A 332 1.59 -10.93 15.60
CA ARG A 332 1.83 -12.37 15.55
C ARG A 332 1.14 -13.13 16.68
N GLN A 333 0.94 -12.51 17.85
CA GLN A 333 0.26 -13.15 18.98
C GLN A 333 -1.23 -13.31 18.65
N LEU A 334 -1.88 -12.28 18.12
CA LEU A 334 -3.28 -12.36 17.67
C LEU A 334 -3.45 -13.41 16.57
N HIS A 335 -2.52 -13.47 15.62
CA HIS A 335 -2.52 -14.50 14.59
C HIS A 335 -2.37 -15.90 15.17
N GLY A 336 -1.48 -16.08 16.16
CA GLY A 336 -1.31 -17.33 16.89
C GLY A 336 -2.55 -17.77 17.70
N GLN A 337 -3.42 -16.83 18.06
CA GLN A 337 -4.72 -17.06 18.71
C GLN A 337 -5.87 -17.27 17.69
N ALA A 338 -5.54 -17.41 16.40
CA ALA A 338 -6.49 -17.53 15.30
C ALA A 338 -7.45 -16.33 15.14
N ILE A 339 -7.04 -15.13 15.56
CA ILE A 339 -7.75 -13.88 15.28
C ILE A 339 -7.39 -13.43 13.87
N TYR A 340 -8.40 -13.21 13.03
CA TYR A 340 -8.24 -12.64 11.70
C TYR A 340 -9.27 -11.51 11.48
N PRO A 341 -8.84 -10.36 10.87
CA PRO A 341 -7.45 -9.98 10.67
C PRO A 341 -6.72 -9.71 12.00
N PRO A 342 -5.45 -10.08 12.14
CA PRO A 342 -4.72 -9.95 13.41
C PRO A 342 -4.20 -8.50 13.61
N ILE A 343 -5.10 -7.52 13.60
CA ILE A 343 -4.76 -6.11 13.76
C ILE A 343 -4.58 -5.78 15.24
N ASN A 344 -3.38 -5.35 15.61
CA ASN A 344 -3.11 -4.78 16.93
C ASN A 344 -3.50 -3.30 16.93
N VAL A 345 -4.56 -2.97 17.60
CA VAL A 345 -5.13 -1.62 17.60
C VAL A 345 -4.31 -0.61 18.40
N LEU A 346 -3.52 -1.05 19.41
CA LEU A 346 -2.77 -0.14 20.28
C LEU A 346 -1.63 0.61 19.56
N PRO A 347 -0.77 -0.04 18.73
CA PRO A 347 0.24 0.66 17.93
C PRO A 347 -0.30 1.20 16.61
N SER A 348 -1.55 0.91 16.27
CA SER A 348 -2.19 1.36 15.02
C SER A 348 -2.83 2.73 15.23
N LEU A 349 -2.72 3.59 14.22
CA LEU A 349 -3.35 4.90 14.26
C LEU A 349 -3.56 5.46 12.85
N SER A 350 -4.59 6.30 12.68
CA SER A 350 -4.80 7.15 11.52
C SER A 350 -4.89 8.61 11.98
N ARG A 351 -3.92 9.44 11.56
CA ARG A 351 -3.83 10.84 12.00
C ARG A 351 -4.91 11.73 11.41
N LEU A 352 -5.48 11.32 10.26
CA LEU A 352 -6.53 12.08 9.57
C LEU A 352 -7.94 11.66 9.98
N MET A 353 -8.10 10.56 10.71
CA MET A 353 -9.37 9.99 11.11
C MET A 353 -10.32 11.03 11.74
N LYS A 354 -9.82 11.80 12.70
CA LYS A 354 -10.62 12.78 13.47
C LYS A 354 -11.34 13.84 12.61
N ASP A 355 -10.82 14.12 11.42
CA ASP A 355 -11.35 15.14 10.53
C ASP A 355 -12.27 14.56 9.43
N GLY A 356 -12.38 13.23 9.37
CA GLY A 356 -13.18 12.51 8.37
C GLY A 356 -14.24 11.57 8.94
N ILE A 357 -14.51 11.63 10.26
CA ILE A 357 -15.52 10.83 10.94
C ILE A 357 -16.47 11.73 11.76
N GLY A 358 -17.58 11.16 12.21
CA GLY A 358 -18.59 11.87 12.99
C GLY A 358 -19.76 12.36 12.13
N GLU A 359 -20.48 13.36 12.63
CA GLU A 359 -21.69 13.88 11.97
C GLU A 359 -21.38 14.41 10.58
N GLY A 360 -22.13 13.94 9.58
CA GLY A 360 -21.94 14.31 8.17
C GLY A 360 -20.96 13.46 7.38
N TYR A 361 -20.21 12.56 8.05
CA TYR A 361 -19.27 11.62 7.41
C TYR A 361 -19.57 10.16 7.73
N THR A 362 -19.64 9.85 9.03
CA THR A 362 -20.02 8.54 9.55
C THR A 362 -21.21 8.69 10.49
N ARG A 363 -21.12 8.25 11.74
CA ARG A 363 -22.15 8.45 12.76
C ARG A 363 -21.62 9.37 13.86
N ALA A 364 -22.49 10.20 14.45
CA ALA A 364 -22.11 11.25 15.40
C ALA A 364 -21.33 10.74 16.63
N ASP A 365 -21.56 9.50 17.03
CA ASP A 365 -20.90 8.85 18.17
C ASP A 365 -19.54 8.18 17.82
N HIS A 366 -19.13 8.17 16.54
CA HIS A 366 -17.97 7.40 16.09
C HIS A 366 -16.68 7.75 16.85
N GLN A 367 -16.37 9.05 17.01
CA GLN A 367 -15.15 9.48 17.69
C GLN A 367 -15.13 9.04 19.16
N ASP A 368 -16.26 9.15 19.83
CA ASP A 368 -16.39 8.77 21.24
C ASP A 368 -16.25 7.27 21.42
N VAL A 369 -16.93 6.47 20.59
CA VAL A 369 -16.83 5.01 20.60
C VAL A 369 -15.40 4.55 20.34
N ALA A 370 -14.73 5.11 19.33
CA ALA A 370 -13.35 4.78 19.00
C ALA A 370 -12.40 5.06 20.17
N ASN A 371 -12.49 6.27 20.76
CA ASN A 371 -11.67 6.65 21.90
C ASN A 371 -11.89 5.78 23.12
N GLN A 372 -13.16 5.42 23.37
CA GLN A 372 -13.52 4.59 24.51
C GLN A 372 -13.07 3.13 24.33
N LEU A 373 -13.28 2.53 23.16
CA LEU A 373 -12.82 1.17 22.87
C LEU A 373 -11.30 1.07 23.00
N PHE A 374 -10.56 2.05 22.45
CA PHE A 374 -9.11 2.11 22.58
C PHE A 374 -8.66 2.21 24.04
N SER A 375 -9.28 3.11 24.82
CA SER A 375 -8.97 3.28 26.25
C SER A 375 -9.27 2.02 27.05
N CYS A 376 -10.42 1.38 26.83
CA CYS A 376 -10.79 0.14 27.52
C CYS A 376 -9.85 -1.01 27.15
N TYR A 377 -9.49 -1.14 25.87
CA TYR A 377 -8.58 -2.20 25.46
C TYR A 377 -7.15 -1.99 25.99
N ALA A 378 -6.69 -0.74 26.16
CA ALA A 378 -5.43 -0.47 26.84
C ALA A 378 -5.45 -0.98 28.30
N LYS A 379 -6.55 -0.75 29.04
CA LYS A 379 -6.73 -1.27 30.42
C LYS A 379 -6.76 -2.81 30.50
N VAL A 380 -7.15 -3.50 29.44
CA VAL A 380 -7.07 -4.98 29.37
C VAL A 380 -5.62 -5.46 29.54
N GLY A 381 -4.64 -4.74 28.98
CA GLY A 381 -3.22 -5.05 29.15
C GLY A 381 -2.81 -5.04 30.62
N ASP A 382 -3.26 -4.02 31.39
CA ASP A 382 -2.99 -3.91 32.83
C ASP A 382 -3.64 -5.05 33.60
N ALA A 383 -4.90 -5.37 33.29
CA ALA A 383 -5.60 -6.48 33.95
C ALA A 383 -4.94 -7.85 33.67
N ARG A 384 -4.46 -8.08 32.43
CA ARG A 384 -3.70 -9.28 32.06
C ARG A 384 -2.35 -9.36 32.78
N ALA A 385 -1.63 -8.25 32.88
CA ALA A 385 -0.37 -8.19 33.60
C ALA A 385 -0.58 -8.48 35.08
N LEU A 386 -1.62 -7.93 35.72
CA LEU A 386 -1.98 -8.21 37.09
C LEU A 386 -2.38 -9.70 37.30
N ALA A 387 -3.21 -10.24 36.41
CA ALA A 387 -3.62 -11.65 36.43
C ALA A 387 -2.42 -12.62 36.37
N SER A 388 -1.39 -12.25 35.59
CA SER A 388 -0.18 -13.09 35.48
C SER A 388 0.65 -13.15 36.77
N VAL A 389 0.49 -12.17 37.66
CA VAL A 389 1.23 -12.08 38.93
C VAL A 389 0.45 -12.69 40.10
N ILE A 390 -0.83 -12.36 40.24
CA ILE A 390 -1.63 -12.78 41.41
C ILE A 390 -2.64 -13.90 41.11
N GLY A 391 -2.86 -14.25 39.86
CA GLY A 391 -3.87 -15.19 39.39
C GLY A 391 -5.21 -14.51 39.10
N GLU A 392 -6.00 -15.08 38.18
CA GLU A 392 -7.30 -14.54 37.78
C GLU A 392 -8.34 -14.55 38.90
N ASP A 393 -8.27 -15.52 39.77
CA ASP A 393 -9.21 -15.66 40.89
C ASP A 393 -9.14 -14.50 41.88
N GLU A 394 -7.95 -13.95 42.09
CA GLU A 394 -7.66 -12.83 43.00
C GLU A 394 -7.92 -11.44 42.43
N LEU A 395 -8.27 -11.34 41.14
CA LEU A 395 -8.59 -10.08 40.50
C LEU A 395 -9.87 -9.43 41.07
N SER A 396 -9.91 -8.11 41.04
CA SER A 396 -11.12 -7.36 41.34
C SER A 396 -12.26 -7.73 40.38
N PRO A 397 -13.53 -7.57 40.80
CA PRO A 397 -14.66 -7.77 39.87
C PRO A 397 -14.56 -6.93 38.59
N LEU A 398 -13.99 -5.73 38.67
CA LEU A 398 -13.80 -4.85 37.54
C LEU A 398 -12.71 -5.38 36.60
N ASP A 399 -11.55 -5.83 37.12
CA ASP A 399 -10.48 -6.39 36.31
C ASP A 399 -10.95 -7.67 35.59
N LYS A 400 -11.76 -8.49 36.24
CA LYS A 400 -12.40 -9.66 35.60
C LYS A 400 -13.30 -9.24 34.42
N ARG A 401 -14.09 -8.16 34.57
CA ARG A 401 -14.88 -7.60 33.46
C ARG A 401 -13.99 -7.11 32.30
N TYR A 402 -12.84 -6.48 32.60
CA TYR A 402 -11.87 -6.08 31.55
C TYR A 402 -11.27 -7.29 30.82
N LEU A 403 -11.01 -8.41 31.49
CA LEU A 403 -10.56 -9.64 30.81
C LEU A 403 -11.64 -10.21 29.88
N VAL A 404 -12.90 -10.21 30.30
CA VAL A 404 -14.03 -10.62 29.43
C VAL A 404 -14.17 -9.70 28.26
N PHE A 405 -14.14 -8.37 28.49
CA PHE A 405 -14.18 -7.37 27.43
C PHE A 405 -13.03 -7.58 26.43
N GLY A 406 -11.80 -7.76 26.91
CA GLY A 406 -10.62 -7.93 26.04
C GLY A 406 -10.74 -9.15 25.13
N LYS A 407 -11.20 -10.27 25.65
CA LYS A 407 -11.44 -11.50 24.87
C LYS A 407 -12.53 -11.29 23.81
N ALA A 408 -13.64 -10.67 24.20
CA ALA A 408 -14.73 -10.37 23.28
C ALA A 408 -14.31 -9.34 22.21
N PHE A 409 -13.56 -8.29 22.60
CA PHE A 409 -13.03 -7.31 21.68
C PHE A 409 -12.12 -7.94 20.61
N GLU A 410 -11.20 -8.81 21.00
CA GLU A 410 -10.32 -9.51 20.07
C GLU A 410 -11.07 -10.46 19.15
N SER A 411 -12.02 -11.24 19.67
CA SER A 411 -12.70 -12.27 18.88
C SER A 411 -13.89 -11.75 18.07
N GLU A 412 -14.57 -10.68 18.49
CA GLU A 412 -15.84 -10.24 17.89
C GLU A 412 -15.74 -8.89 17.19
N PHE A 413 -14.88 -7.96 17.66
CA PHE A 413 -14.66 -6.67 17.03
C PHE A 413 -13.50 -6.71 16.03
N VAL A 414 -12.31 -7.10 16.49
CA VAL A 414 -11.13 -7.26 15.62
C VAL A 414 -11.30 -8.47 14.72
N GLY A 415 -11.75 -9.60 15.29
CA GLY A 415 -12.00 -10.83 14.56
C GLY A 415 -13.17 -10.71 13.58
N GLN A 416 -12.91 -11.06 12.32
CA GLN A 416 -13.89 -11.18 11.24
C GLN A 416 -13.56 -12.39 10.38
N SER A 417 -14.50 -12.92 9.62
CA SER A 417 -14.17 -13.88 8.59
C SER A 417 -13.54 -13.19 7.36
N GLU A 418 -12.85 -13.95 6.53
CA GLU A 418 -12.20 -13.44 5.30
C GLU A 418 -13.19 -12.89 4.26
N THR A 419 -14.49 -13.13 4.45
CA THR A 419 -15.57 -12.68 3.55
C THR A 419 -16.59 -11.76 4.24
N GLU A 420 -16.36 -11.44 5.49
CA GLU A 420 -17.27 -10.58 6.25
C GLU A 420 -17.00 -9.11 5.94
N ASN A 421 -18.02 -8.44 5.43
CA ASN A 421 -18.01 -7.02 5.14
C ASN A 421 -18.94 -6.30 6.12
N ARG A 422 -18.40 -5.50 7.00
CA ARG A 422 -19.16 -4.72 7.98
C ARG A 422 -19.28 -3.27 7.55
N SER A 423 -20.49 -2.75 7.53
CA SER A 423 -20.71 -1.30 7.39
C SER A 423 -20.19 -0.55 8.63
N ILE A 424 -20.02 0.75 8.49
CA ILE A 424 -19.62 1.60 9.63
C ILE A 424 -20.65 1.56 10.75
N THR A 425 -21.93 1.46 10.42
CA THR A 425 -23.01 1.34 11.40
C THR A 425 -22.92 0.04 12.18
N GLU A 426 -22.77 -1.10 11.51
CA GLU A 426 -22.57 -2.41 12.15
C GLU A 426 -21.31 -2.43 13.03
N THR A 427 -20.23 -1.81 12.55
CA THR A 427 -18.99 -1.67 13.31
C THR A 427 -19.18 -0.88 14.62
N LEU A 428 -19.89 0.26 14.56
CA LEU A 428 -20.16 1.06 15.76
C LEU A 428 -21.16 0.39 16.71
N ASP A 429 -22.17 -0.30 16.18
CA ASP A 429 -23.11 -1.06 16.99
C ASP A 429 -22.42 -2.21 17.73
N LYS A 430 -21.51 -2.92 17.04
CA LYS A 430 -20.65 -3.92 17.67
C LYS A 430 -19.76 -3.31 18.77
N GLY A 431 -19.22 -2.12 18.54
CA GLY A 431 -18.49 -1.35 19.55
C GLY A 431 -19.34 -1.10 20.82
N TRP A 432 -20.59 -0.66 20.65
CA TRP A 432 -21.51 -0.44 21.77
C TRP A 432 -21.88 -1.73 22.52
N GLU A 433 -22.11 -2.83 21.78
CA GLU A 433 -22.37 -4.14 22.40
C GLU A 433 -21.23 -4.54 23.33
N LEU A 434 -19.99 -4.33 22.93
CA LEU A 434 -18.81 -4.64 23.75
C LEU A 434 -18.63 -3.67 24.92
N LEU A 435 -18.83 -2.37 24.72
CA LEU A 435 -18.79 -1.38 25.80
C LEU A 435 -19.83 -1.65 26.87
N GLY A 436 -20.97 -2.27 26.52
CA GLY A 436 -21.99 -2.71 27.45
C GLY A 436 -21.54 -3.80 28.43
N LEU A 437 -20.41 -4.50 28.19
CA LEU A 437 -19.81 -5.45 29.12
C LEU A 437 -19.16 -4.79 30.34
N LEU A 438 -18.85 -3.48 30.21
CA LEU A 438 -18.22 -2.67 31.26
C LEU A 438 -19.29 -1.81 31.98
N PRO A 439 -19.09 -1.47 33.25
CA PRO A 439 -19.98 -0.54 33.93
C PRO A 439 -19.98 0.85 33.29
N LYS A 440 -21.14 1.51 33.31
CA LYS A 440 -21.31 2.86 32.70
C LYS A 440 -20.28 3.87 33.21
N GLU A 441 -19.88 3.75 34.47
CA GLU A 441 -18.90 4.61 35.15
C GLU A 441 -17.49 4.53 34.56
N GLU A 442 -17.17 3.43 33.87
CA GLU A 442 -15.88 3.25 33.19
C GLU A 442 -15.82 3.93 31.80
N LEU A 443 -16.96 4.38 31.29
CA LEU A 443 -17.08 4.98 29.94
C LEU A 443 -16.92 6.50 30.00
N ASP A 444 -15.76 6.94 30.49
CA ASP A 444 -15.44 8.34 30.77
C ASP A 444 -15.03 9.18 29.53
N ARG A 445 -14.88 8.54 28.36
CA ARG A 445 -14.51 9.17 27.09
C ARG A 445 -15.70 9.53 26.21
N ILE A 446 -16.91 9.24 26.64
CA ILE A 446 -18.13 9.42 25.85
C ILE A 446 -18.99 10.51 26.47
N ASP A 447 -19.54 11.40 25.63
CA ASP A 447 -20.49 12.42 26.09
C ASP A 447 -21.72 11.77 26.74
N THR A 448 -22.22 12.33 27.83
CA THR A 448 -23.33 11.79 28.61
C THR A 448 -24.60 11.60 27.77
N LYS A 449 -24.87 12.51 26.82
CA LYS A 449 -26.05 12.41 25.94
C LYS A 449 -25.95 11.23 24.96
N ILE A 450 -24.74 10.93 24.51
CA ILE A 450 -24.44 9.79 23.65
C ILE A 450 -24.56 8.50 24.45
N LEU A 451 -24.01 8.48 25.69
CA LEU A 451 -24.19 7.34 26.60
C LEU A 451 -25.67 7.03 26.87
N ASP A 452 -26.48 8.05 27.17
CA ASP A 452 -27.91 7.86 27.45
C ASP A 452 -28.71 7.34 26.23
N LYS A 453 -28.20 7.58 25.03
CA LYS A 453 -28.83 7.14 23.80
C LYS A 453 -28.45 5.71 23.39
N TYR A 454 -27.20 5.32 23.56
CA TYR A 454 -26.66 4.10 22.95
C TYR A 454 -26.21 3.03 23.96
N TYR A 455 -25.93 3.43 25.21
CA TYR A 455 -25.43 2.47 26.19
C TYR A 455 -26.53 1.53 26.70
N HIS A 456 -26.27 0.24 26.63
CA HIS A 456 -27.08 -0.82 27.25
C HIS A 456 -26.13 -1.78 27.95
N GLU A 457 -26.35 -2.01 29.26
CA GLU A 457 -25.54 -2.98 29.99
C GLU A 457 -25.80 -4.40 29.46
N THR A 458 -24.72 -5.08 29.10
CA THR A 458 -24.74 -6.47 28.63
C THR A 458 -24.15 -7.37 29.70
N VAL A 459 -24.89 -8.36 30.11
CA VAL A 459 -24.41 -9.37 31.08
C VAL A 459 -24.07 -10.65 30.32
N ARG A 460 -22.78 -11.02 30.29
CA ARG A 460 -22.30 -12.28 29.72
C ARG A 460 -21.69 -13.16 30.78
#